data_5cf756f451b1e83e4d5749fc8ebc8ced
#
_entry.id   5cf756f451b1e83e4d5749fc8ebc8ced
#
_cell.length_a   1.000
_cell.length_b   1.000
_cell.length_c   1.000
_cell.angle_alpha   90.00
_cell.angle_beta   90.00
_cell.angle_gamma   90.00
#
_symmetry.space_group_name_H-M   'P 1'
#
loop_
_entity.id
_entity.type
_entity.pdbx_description
1 polymer ?
#
loop_
_entity_poly.entity_id
_entity_poly.type
_entity_poly.pdbx_seq_one_letter_code
_entity_poly.pdbx_strand_id
1 'polypeptide(L)'
;MSSKSGNVRTFVGLGVLAGALGVAAPLLAHHSFAAYDMQKTVLITGVATRVNPDANHLQIFFAPMTADRKTVEKDKDGQPIIFAVDMAGSAASAQDGVSVNSFPRGTVFTVALHPQRNGEPAGFREGPLFKCPVREDGKGIPPAVGKHCDSVQGNTKLGNGNLPASAADYVHGK
;
A
#
# COMPACT_ATOMS: atom_id res chain seq x y z
N MET A 1 -47.38 73.85 3.58
CA MET A 1 -47.40 72.62 4.36
C MET A 1 -47.04 71.49 3.40
N SER A 2 -45.82 71.03 3.47
CA SER A 2 -45.25 70.08 2.51
C SER A 2 -44.91 68.78 3.22
N SER A 3 -45.56 67.71 2.81
CA SER A 3 -45.29 66.32 3.29
C SER A 3 -44.16 65.77 2.46
N LYS A 4 -43.05 65.32 3.14
CA LYS A 4 -41.97 64.53 2.53
C LYS A 4 -42.22 63.09 2.85
N SER A 5 -42.63 62.34 1.84
CA SER A 5 -42.60 60.88 1.80
C SER A 5 -41.16 60.40 1.69
N GLY A 6 -40.67 59.69 2.69
CA GLY A 6 -39.35 59.04 2.67
C GLY A 6 -39.44 57.64 2.10
N ASN A 7 -38.74 57.43 1.04
CA ASN A 7 -38.60 56.11 0.40
C ASN A 7 -37.75 55.12 1.29
N VAL A 8 -38.43 54.11 1.80
CA VAL A 8 -37.76 52.88 2.34
C VAL A 8 -37.85 51.80 1.28
N ARG A 9 -36.88 51.76 0.41
CA ARG A 9 -36.66 50.62 -0.48
C ARG A 9 -35.17 50.41 -0.64
N THR A 10 -34.79 49.14 -0.59
CA THR A 10 -33.47 48.62 -0.96
C THR A 10 -32.49 48.41 0.20
N PHE A 11 -32.67 47.32 0.93
CA PHE A 11 -31.59 46.58 1.59
C PHE A 11 -32.02 45.12 1.94
N VAL A 12 -32.59 44.40 0.97
CA VAL A 12 -32.87 42.95 1.12
C VAL A 12 -32.35 42.23 -0.12
N GLY A 13 -31.11 42.36 -0.44
CA GLY A 13 -30.59 41.72 -1.65
C GLY A 13 -29.16 41.19 -1.57
N LEU A 14 -28.47 41.35 -0.46
CA LEU A 14 -27.04 40.99 -0.41
C LEU A 14 -26.67 39.88 0.60
N GLY A 15 -27.66 39.26 1.23
CA GLY A 15 -27.40 38.24 2.28
C GLY A 15 -27.44 36.79 1.83
N VAL A 16 -27.85 36.47 0.61
CA VAL A 16 -28.08 35.05 0.18
C VAL A 16 -26.95 34.46 -0.68
N LEU A 17 -26.04 35.30 -1.17
CA LEU A 17 -24.93 34.80 -2.03
C LEU A 17 -23.66 34.39 -1.27
N ALA A 18 -23.57 34.67 0.02
CA ALA A 18 -22.39 34.32 0.82
C ALA A 18 -22.46 32.93 1.48
N GLY A 19 -23.60 32.25 1.42
CA GLY A 19 -23.81 30.95 2.07
C GLY A 19 -23.52 29.72 1.20
N ALA A 20 -23.31 29.88 -0.11
CA ALA A 20 -23.16 28.72 -1.02
C ALA A 20 -21.70 28.33 -1.35
N LEU A 21 -20.71 29.06 -0.83
CA LEU A 21 -19.28 28.81 -1.11
C LEU A 21 -18.57 28.01 -0.02
N GLY A 22 -19.28 27.53 1.00
CA GLY A 22 -18.69 26.90 2.18
C GLY A 22 -18.68 25.36 2.18
N VAL A 23 -19.13 24.66 1.15
CA VAL A 23 -19.26 23.18 1.17
C VAL A 23 -18.53 22.50 0.03
N ALA A 24 -17.50 23.12 -0.53
CA ALA A 24 -16.49 22.39 -1.28
C ALA A 24 -15.39 21.97 -0.27
N ALA A 25 -15.76 21.20 0.74
CA ALA A 25 -14.76 20.40 1.46
C ALA A 25 -14.09 19.52 0.41
N PRO A 26 -12.77 19.46 0.39
CA PRO A 26 -12.05 18.63 -0.56
C PRO A 26 -12.43 17.17 -0.30
N LEU A 27 -13.32 16.63 -1.12
CA LEU A 27 -13.45 15.21 -1.38
C LEU A 27 -12.20 14.70 -2.12
N LEU A 28 -11.08 15.44 -2.02
CA LEU A 28 -9.79 15.01 -2.48
C LEU A 28 -9.22 14.01 -1.48
N ALA A 29 -9.61 12.81 -1.75
CA ALA A 29 -8.76 11.64 -1.69
C ALA A 29 -8.13 11.38 -0.33
N HIS A 30 -8.79 10.66 0.40
CA HIS A 30 -8.08 9.51 0.90
C HIS A 30 -8.37 8.40 -0.12
N HIS A 31 -7.37 7.89 -0.84
CA HIS A 31 -7.43 6.55 -1.40
C HIS A 31 -7.83 5.69 -0.22
N SER A 32 -9.13 5.50 -0.15
CA SER A 32 -9.78 5.15 1.08
C SER A 32 -9.34 3.73 1.36
N PHE A 33 -8.93 3.43 2.58
CA PHE A 33 -8.83 2.07 3.09
C PHE A 33 -10.04 1.21 2.69
N ALA A 34 -11.12 1.83 2.21
CA ALA A 34 -12.27 1.17 1.63
C ALA A 34 -11.96 0.30 0.40
N ALA A 35 -10.87 0.57 -0.33
CA ALA A 35 -10.43 -0.28 -1.44
C ALA A 35 -9.89 -1.63 -0.96
N TYR A 36 -9.40 -1.69 0.29
CA TYR A 36 -8.78 -2.88 0.88
C TYR A 36 -9.72 -3.60 1.83
N ASP A 37 -9.60 -4.91 1.90
CA ASP A 37 -10.30 -5.73 2.88
C ASP A 37 -9.53 -5.74 4.21
N MET A 38 -9.78 -4.73 5.04
CA MET A 38 -9.09 -4.55 6.31
C MET A 38 -9.39 -5.66 7.36
N GLN A 39 -10.32 -6.57 7.06
CA GLN A 39 -10.61 -7.73 7.92
C GLN A 39 -9.84 -8.97 7.51
N LYS A 40 -9.19 -8.93 6.34
CA LYS A 40 -8.41 -10.03 5.79
C LYS A 40 -6.95 -9.63 5.72
N THR A 41 -6.08 -10.48 6.21
CA THR A 41 -4.63 -10.31 6.08
C THR A 41 -4.06 -11.52 5.39
N VAL A 42 -3.25 -11.28 4.36
CA VAL A 42 -2.51 -12.33 3.65
C VAL A 42 -1.01 -12.09 3.79
N LEU A 43 -0.27 -13.18 3.91
CA LEU A 43 1.18 -13.19 4.02
C LEU A 43 1.79 -13.66 2.71
N ILE A 44 2.60 -12.82 2.08
CA ILE A 44 3.18 -13.11 0.78
C ILE A 44 4.70 -13.02 0.86
N THR A 45 5.37 -14.07 0.42
CA THR A 45 6.81 -14.02 0.11
C THR A 45 6.97 -13.87 -1.39
N GLY A 46 7.78 -12.91 -1.81
CA GLY A 46 7.96 -12.61 -3.23
C GLY A 46 9.30 -11.99 -3.56
N VAL A 47 9.51 -11.74 -4.83
CA VAL A 47 10.74 -11.17 -5.40
C VAL A 47 10.47 -9.76 -5.89
N ALA A 48 11.12 -8.76 -5.31
CA ALA A 48 10.98 -7.37 -5.69
C ALA A 48 11.39 -7.15 -7.15
N THR A 49 10.56 -6.41 -7.88
CA THR A 49 10.82 -6.03 -9.28
C THR A 49 11.15 -4.55 -9.43
N ARG A 50 10.49 -3.69 -8.66
CA ARG A 50 10.76 -2.25 -8.61
C ARG A 50 10.13 -1.62 -7.39
N VAL A 51 10.62 -0.45 -7.02
CA VAL A 51 9.97 0.45 -6.05
C VAL A 51 9.55 1.71 -6.79
N ASN A 52 8.32 2.15 -6.56
CA ASN A 52 7.80 3.41 -7.06
C ASN A 52 7.71 4.40 -5.89
N PRO A 53 8.59 5.40 -5.83
CA PRO A 53 8.51 6.43 -4.80
C PRO A 53 7.38 7.40 -5.16
N ASP A 54 6.47 7.59 -4.25
CA ASP A 54 5.45 8.62 -4.34
C ASP A 54 5.36 9.35 -3.01
N ALA A 55 5.06 10.65 -3.04
CA ALA A 55 4.96 11.45 -1.83
C ALA A 55 3.84 10.97 -0.91
N ASN A 56 2.76 10.47 -1.48
CA ASN A 56 1.57 10.02 -0.77
C ASN A 56 1.58 8.51 -0.51
N HIS A 57 2.09 7.71 -1.46
CA HIS A 57 2.08 6.25 -1.41
C HIS A 57 3.35 5.68 -2.02
N LEU A 58 4.24 5.17 -1.19
CA LEU A 58 5.35 4.37 -1.70
C LEU A 58 4.82 2.97 -2.03
N GLN A 59 5.19 2.44 -3.19
CA GLN A 59 4.78 1.12 -3.66
C GLN A 59 5.99 0.24 -3.93
N ILE A 60 5.94 -1.01 -3.45
CA ILE A 60 6.87 -2.05 -3.89
C ILE A 60 6.12 -3.00 -4.82
N PHE A 61 6.61 -3.14 -6.04
CA PHE A 61 6.12 -4.13 -6.99
C PHE A 61 6.96 -5.39 -6.88
N PHE A 62 6.30 -6.54 -6.82
CA PHE A 62 6.97 -7.82 -6.62
C PHE A 62 6.20 -8.96 -7.25
N ALA A 63 6.88 -10.05 -7.57
CA ALA A 63 6.27 -11.28 -8.01
C ALA A 63 6.19 -12.27 -6.84
N PRO A 64 4.99 -12.74 -6.43
CA PRO A 64 4.84 -13.77 -5.42
C PRO A 64 5.62 -15.03 -5.80
N MET A 65 6.26 -15.67 -4.82
CA MET A 65 6.89 -16.97 -5.03
C MET A 65 5.86 -18.09 -5.00
N THR A 66 6.08 -19.11 -5.82
CA THR A 66 5.35 -20.37 -5.75
C THR A 66 5.45 -21.00 -4.36
N ALA A 67 4.50 -21.86 -4.00
CA ALA A 67 4.48 -22.56 -2.71
C ALA A 67 5.76 -23.33 -2.43
N ASP A 68 6.40 -23.90 -3.45
CA ASP A 68 7.67 -24.62 -3.35
C ASP A 68 8.90 -23.71 -3.26
N ARG A 69 8.73 -22.38 -3.33
CA ARG A 69 9.78 -21.35 -3.25
C ARG A 69 10.86 -21.43 -4.35
N LYS A 70 10.60 -22.13 -5.44
CA LYS A 70 11.58 -22.30 -6.52
C LYS A 70 11.47 -21.27 -7.62
N THR A 71 10.25 -20.80 -7.89
CA THR A 71 9.95 -19.83 -8.95
C THR A 71 8.97 -18.78 -8.46
N VAL A 72 8.53 -17.91 -9.34
CA VAL A 72 7.45 -16.96 -9.09
C VAL A 72 6.16 -17.44 -9.75
N GLU A 73 5.03 -17.03 -9.18
CA GLU A 73 3.71 -17.29 -9.73
C GLU A 73 3.56 -16.65 -11.11
N LYS A 74 2.86 -17.35 -11.98
CA LYS A 74 2.64 -16.93 -13.37
C LYS A 74 1.16 -16.94 -13.72
N ASP A 75 0.78 -16.06 -14.59
CA ASP A 75 -0.55 -16.03 -15.19
C ASP A 75 -0.73 -17.15 -16.24
N LYS A 76 -1.92 -17.17 -16.87
CA LYS A 76 -2.26 -18.12 -17.94
C LYS A 76 -1.37 -18.02 -19.20
N ASP A 77 -0.74 -16.87 -19.39
CA ASP A 77 0.13 -16.58 -20.55
C ASP A 77 1.61 -16.83 -20.19
N GLY A 78 1.88 -17.37 -18.99
CA GLY A 78 3.22 -17.72 -18.51
C GLY A 78 4.03 -16.51 -18.03
N GLN A 79 3.41 -15.32 -17.91
CA GLN A 79 4.07 -14.13 -17.39
C GLN A 79 4.02 -14.06 -15.86
N PRO A 80 5.05 -13.53 -15.20
CA PRO A 80 5.01 -13.33 -13.76
C PRO A 80 3.83 -12.47 -13.35
N ILE A 81 3.06 -12.92 -12.36
CA ILE A 81 2.05 -12.09 -11.71
C ILE A 81 2.78 -11.04 -10.89
N ILE A 82 2.39 -9.77 -11.05
CA ILE A 82 3.01 -8.67 -10.31
C ILE A 82 2.01 -8.11 -9.31
N PHE A 83 2.36 -8.20 -8.04
CA PHE A 83 1.66 -7.55 -6.95
C PHE A 83 2.22 -6.15 -6.70
N ALA A 84 1.36 -5.25 -6.24
CA ALA A 84 1.75 -3.98 -5.64
C ALA A 84 1.42 -3.99 -4.15
N VAL A 85 2.40 -3.74 -3.29
CA VAL A 85 2.14 -3.41 -1.90
C VAL A 85 2.20 -1.90 -1.72
N ASP A 86 1.06 -1.33 -1.35
CA ASP A 86 0.91 0.09 -1.02
C ASP A 86 1.31 0.32 0.44
N MET A 87 2.03 1.40 0.66
CA MET A 87 2.48 1.84 1.98
C MET A 87 2.17 3.31 2.18
N ALA A 88 2.43 3.81 3.38
CA ALA A 88 2.45 5.23 3.63
C ALA A 88 3.41 5.96 2.67
N GLY A 89 3.28 7.28 2.55
CA GLY A 89 4.13 8.08 1.69
C GLY A 89 5.63 7.89 1.97
N SER A 90 6.46 8.26 1.01
CA SER A 90 7.90 7.99 1.03
C SER A 90 8.61 8.48 2.31
N ALA A 91 8.19 9.63 2.86
CA ALA A 91 8.78 10.16 4.10
C ALA A 91 8.49 9.28 5.32
N ALA A 92 7.25 8.79 5.48
CA ALA A 92 6.87 7.90 6.57
C ALA A 92 7.50 6.51 6.39
N SER A 93 7.54 6.00 5.16
CA SER A 93 8.18 4.72 4.85
C SER A 93 9.69 4.74 5.13
N ALA A 94 10.36 5.88 4.91
CA ALA A 94 11.78 6.05 5.22
C ALA A 94 12.08 5.92 6.73
N GLN A 95 11.16 6.30 7.61
CA GLN A 95 11.30 6.09 9.05
C GLN A 95 11.32 4.60 9.42
N ASP A 96 10.65 3.77 8.63
CA ASP A 96 10.70 2.31 8.74
C ASP A 96 11.92 1.68 8.03
N GLY A 97 12.81 2.50 7.47
CA GLY A 97 13.95 2.03 6.69
C GLY A 97 13.61 1.62 5.26
N VAL A 98 12.41 1.94 4.78
CA VAL A 98 11.95 1.59 3.42
C VAL A 98 12.15 2.76 2.47
N SER A 99 12.94 2.56 1.45
CA SER A 99 13.23 3.53 0.40
C SER A 99 13.36 2.83 -0.96
N VAL A 100 13.53 3.60 -2.02
CA VAL A 100 13.79 3.06 -3.38
C VAL A 100 14.99 2.12 -3.44
N ASN A 101 15.99 2.34 -2.56
CA ASN A 101 17.22 1.54 -2.51
C ASN A 101 17.11 0.33 -1.58
N SER A 102 16.06 0.25 -0.75
CA SER A 102 15.91 -0.84 0.23
C SER A 102 15.53 -2.18 -0.41
N PHE A 103 14.92 -2.13 -1.62
CA PHE A 103 14.47 -3.31 -2.35
C PHE A 103 15.01 -3.32 -3.79
N PRO A 104 16.32 -3.51 -3.99
CA PRO A 104 16.86 -3.76 -5.33
C PRO A 104 16.11 -4.90 -6.00
N ARG A 105 16.03 -4.85 -7.33
CA ARG A 105 15.42 -5.94 -8.11
C ARG A 105 16.07 -7.28 -7.76
N GLY A 106 15.23 -8.28 -7.49
CA GLY A 106 15.68 -9.61 -7.06
C GLY A 106 15.73 -9.79 -5.54
N THR A 107 15.46 -8.75 -4.74
CA THR A 107 15.31 -8.90 -3.28
C THR A 107 14.13 -9.84 -3.00
N VAL A 108 14.40 -10.92 -2.27
CA VAL A 108 13.35 -11.80 -1.72
C VAL A 108 12.90 -11.20 -0.40
N PHE A 109 11.61 -11.03 -0.22
CA PHE A 109 11.05 -10.49 1.02
C PHE A 109 9.66 -11.05 1.32
N THR A 110 9.25 -10.91 2.57
CA THR A 110 7.91 -11.25 3.06
C THR A 110 7.21 -10.00 3.54
N VAL A 111 5.94 -9.87 3.18
CA VAL A 111 5.03 -8.81 3.59
C VAL A 111 3.67 -9.38 3.98
N ALA A 112 3.09 -8.83 5.04
CA ALA A 112 1.67 -8.98 5.32
C ALA A 112 0.93 -7.81 4.71
N LEU A 113 -0.23 -8.06 4.11
CA LEU A 113 -1.04 -7.01 3.49
C LEU A 113 -2.54 -7.31 3.58
N HIS A 114 -3.32 -6.23 3.57
CA HIS A 114 -4.76 -6.26 3.35
C HIS A 114 -5.03 -6.25 1.84
N PRO A 115 -5.59 -7.33 1.25
CA PRO A 115 -5.79 -7.41 -0.19
C PRO A 115 -6.85 -6.43 -0.68
N GLN A 116 -6.79 -6.04 -1.94
CA GLN A 116 -7.85 -5.27 -2.58
C GLN A 116 -9.15 -6.09 -2.68
N ARG A 117 -10.29 -5.41 -2.41
CA ARG A 117 -11.63 -6.04 -2.45
C ARG A 117 -12.05 -6.50 -3.84
N ASN A 118 -11.54 -5.85 -4.88
CA ASN A 118 -11.83 -6.20 -6.28
C ASN A 118 -11.04 -7.40 -6.80
N GLY A 119 -10.14 -7.97 -5.96
CA GLY A 119 -9.30 -9.12 -6.31
C GLY A 119 -8.10 -8.80 -7.18
N GLU A 120 -7.82 -7.52 -7.46
CA GLU A 120 -6.59 -7.14 -8.15
C GLU A 120 -5.34 -7.52 -7.32
N PRO A 121 -4.20 -7.80 -7.98
CA PRO A 121 -2.97 -8.22 -7.31
C PRO A 121 -2.29 -7.02 -6.62
N ALA A 122 -2.94 -6.47 -5.62
CA ALA A 122 -2.44 -5.38 -4.81
C ALA A 122 -2.99 -5.44 -3.38
N GLY A 123 -2.34 -4.75 -2.46
CA GLY A 123 -2.81 -4.64 -1.09
C GLY A 123 -2.09 -3.56 -0.30
N PHE A 124 -2.68 -3.19 0.82
CA PHE A 124 -2.09 -2.24 1.74
C PHE A 124 -1.27 -2.98 2.80
N ARG A 125 -0.03 -2.54 3.02
CA ARG A 125 0.90 -3.14 3.98
C ARG A 125 0.32 -3.17 5.39
N GLU A 126 0.49 -4.31 6.06
CA GLU A 126 0.27 -4.47 7.50
C GLU A 126 1.56 -4.92 8.19
N GLY A 127 1.98 -4.18 9.22
CA GLY A 127 3.16 -4.52 10.02
C GLY A 127 4.51 -4.38 9.28
N PRO A 128 5.55 -5.09 9.75
CA PRO A 128 6.89 -5.00 9.22
C PRO A 128 7.06 -5.75 7.88
N LEU A 129 8.14 -5.40 7.17
CA LEU A 129 8.66 -6.14 6.04
C LEU A 129 9.88 -6.94 6.50
N PHE A 130 10.04 -8.17 6.01
CA PHE A 130 11.24 -8.96 6.27
C PHE A 130 11.93 -9.27 4.95
N LYS A 131 13.15 -8.78 4.78
CA LYS A 131 14.00 -9.16 3.66
C LYS A 131 14.73 -10.44 4.00
N CYS A 132 14.69 -11.41 3.13
CA CYS A 132 15.56 -12.56 3.22
C CYS A 132 17.02 -12.14 2.97
N PRO A 133 18.02 -12.86 3.54
CA PRO A 133 19.42 -12.60 3.27
C PRO A 133 19.74 -12.78 1.77
N VAL A 134 20.83 -12.17 1.35
CA VAL A 134 21.32 -12.29 -0.03
C VAL A 134 22.55 -13.18 -0.10
N ARG A 135 22.72 -13.86 -1.21
CA ARG A 135 23.94 -14.60 -1.54
C ARG A 135 25.03 -13.64 -2.02
N GLU A 136 26.23 -14.16 -2.18
CA GLU A 136 27.36 -13.42 -2.74
C GLU A 136 27.08 -12.87 -4.15
N ASP A 137 26.23 -13.56 -4.94
CA ASP A 137 25.79 -13.13 -6.26
C ASP A 137 24.72 -12.01 -6.22
N GLY A 138 24.38 -11.51 -5.03
CA GLY A 138 23.38 -10.45 -4.81
C GLY A 138 21.92 -10.92 -4.89
N LYS A 139 21.65 -12.20 -5.14
CA LYS A 139 20.28 -12.73 -5.19
C LYS A 139 19.78 -13.08 -3.80
N GLY A 140 18.51 -12.79 -3.55
CA GLY A 140 17.86 -13.20 -2.30
C GLY A 140 17.83 -14.71 -2.13
N ILE A 141 18.04 -15.16 -0.89
CA ILE A 141 17.91 -16.59 -0.51
C ILE A 141 16.45 -16.84 -0.17
N PRO A 142 15.70 -17.63 -0.96
CA PRO A 142 14.32 -17.95 -0.62
C PRO A 142 14.24 -18.68 0.72
N PRO A 143 13.19 -18.50 1.51
CA PRO A 143 12.94 -19.30 2.71
C PRO A 143 12.59 -20.74 2.32
N ALA A 144 12.66 -21.66 3.27
CA ALA A 144 12.18 -23.03 3.08
C ALA A 144 10.67 -23.05 2.76
N VAL A 145 10.20 -24.12 2.16
CA VAL A 145 8.78 -24.37 1.89
C VAL A 145 7.97 -24.22 3.18
N GLY A 146 6.86 -23.48 3.11
CA GLY A 146 5.99 -23.19 4.25
C GLY A 146 6.62 -22.24 5.29
N LYS A 147 7.71 -21.55 4.93
CA LYS A 147 8.38 -20.55 5.78
C LYS A 147 8.41 -19.20 5.06
N HIS A 148 8.69 -18.16 5.86
CA HIS A 148 8.83 -16.77 5.44
C HIS A 148 10.16 -16.19 5.87
N CYS A 149 10.52 -15.01 5.33
CA CYS A 149 11.84 -14.41 5.55
C CYS A 149 12.13 -14.08 7.02
N ASP A 150 11.11 -13.85 7.85
CA ASP A 150 11.26 -13.64 9.29
C ASP A 150 11.92 -14.82 10.02
N SER A 151 11.72 -16.04 9.51
CA SER A 151 12.30 -17.28 10.06
C SER A 151 13.69 -17.61 9.54
N VAL A 152 14.22 -16.84 8.57
CA VAL A 152 15.53 -17.10 7.97
C VAL A 152 16.60 -16.35 8.75
N GLN A 153 17.65 -17.07 9.18
CA GLN A 153 18.80 -16.46 9.86
C GLN A 153 19.47 -15.42 8.94
N GLY A 154 19.77 -14.24 9.48
CA GLY A 154 20.36 -13.12 8.72
C GLY A 154 19.34 -12.32 7.93
N ASN A 155 18.05 -12.48 8.20
CA ASN A 155 17.03 -11.61 7.64
C ASN A 155 17.19 -10.16 8.11
N THR A 156 16.61 -9.23 7.36
CA THR A 156 16.53 -7.82 7.75
C THR A 156 15.07 -7.42 7.93
N LYS A 157 14.73 -7.00 9.13
CA LYS A 157 13.40 -6.45 9.45
C LYS A 157 13.38 -4.95 9.19
N LEU A 158 12.32 -4.47 8.53
CA LEU A 158 12.04 -3.07 8.27
C LEU A 158 10.66 -2.70 8.84
N GLY A 159 10.62 -1.66 9.65
CA GLY A 159 9.42 -1.25 10.40
C GLY A 159 9.27 -1.96 11.74
N ASN A 160 8.22 -1.63 12.46
CA ASN A 160 7.96 -2.07 13.83
C ASN A 160 6.93 -3.21 13.91
N GLY A 161 6.88 -3.88 15.05
CA GLY A 161 5.93 -4.97 15.32
C GLY A 161 6.40 -6.33 14.82
N ASN A 162 5.48 -7.27 14.69
CA ASN A 162 5.69 -8.63 14.16
C ASN A 162 4.72 -8.87 13.01
N LEU A 163 4.98 -9.90 12.22
CA LEU A 163 3.99 -10.37 11.25
C LEU A 163 2.73 -10.82 12.00
N PRO A 164 1.54 -10.49 11.48
CA PRO A 164 0.29 -10.89 12.14
C PRO A 164 0.17 -12.41 12.21
N ALA A 165 -0.04 -12.94 13.41
CA ALA A 165 -0.19 -14.40 13.63
C ALA A 165 -1.44 -14.98 12.94
N SER A 166 -2.44 -14.14 12.65
CA SER A 166 -3.68 -14.50 11.98
C SER A 166 -3.60 -14.43 10.45
N ALA A 167 -2.47 -13.96 9.91
CA ALA A 167 -2.31 -13.83 8.46
C ALA A 167 -2.28 -15.23 7.81
N ALA A 168 -3.12 -15.41 6.79
CA ALA A 168 -3.11 -16.61 5.99
C ALA A 168 -2.07 -16.51 4.88
N ASP A 169 -1.40 -17.62 4.55
CA ASP A 169 -0.53 -17.67 3.40
C ASP A 169 -1.31 -17.37 2.13
N TYR A 170 -0.74 -16.52 1.29
CA TYR A 170 -1.28 -16.28 -0.04
C TYR A 170 -1.19 -17.54 -0.89
N VAL A 171 -2.30 -17.89 -1.51
CA VAL A 171 -2.39 -18.97 -2.49
C VAL A 171 -3.03 -18.40 -3.75
N HIS A 172 -2.28 -18.45 -4.85
CA HIS A 172 -2.77 -17.98 -6.13
C HIS A 172 -4.03 -18.73 -6.57
N GLY A 173 -5.05 -17.98 -7.00
CA GLY A 173 -6.30 -18.57 -7.52
C GLY A 173 -7.33 -19.02 -6.46
N LYS A 174 -7.15 -18.62 -5.20
CA LYS A 174 -8.11 -18.86 -4.11
C LYS A 174 -8.69 -17.58 -3.55
#